data_d3ee74fe5d77db0529d675b8d9a1b445
#
_entry.id   d3ee74fe5d77db0529d675b8d9a1b445
#
_cell.length_a   1.000
_cell.length_b   1.000
_cell.length_c   1.000
_cell.angle_alpha   90.00
_cell.angle_beta   90.00
_cell.angle_gamma   90.00
#
_symmetry.space_group_name_H-M   'P 1'
#
loop_
_entity.id
_entity.type
_entity.pdbx_description
1 polymer ?
#
loop_
_entity_poly.entity_id
_entity_poly.type
_entity_poly.pdbx_seq_one_letter_code
_entity_poly.pdbx_strand_id
1 'polypeptide(L)'
;DHEKEGYGIIVRTNAKNVEDKAVSQDAYSVAQKYNQIIKKAPHQALYSCVYHGMSDYLLLMKTIDFATVEWIKTDCDDIYDSLLTEYGIYDHAPEKIMRYDDSAISLSTLYGIRGLIDNLTSRRVWLDCGGNIIIEQLETLTFIDVNSAKNISSGSNSILKTNMEAAKEIARQLRLRNISGMIIIDFINMKSEASKDTLIEALKRYIKDDNTVCTFVDITKLGLVELTRKKVHKSLKQILEKTLDE
;
A
#
# COMPACT_ATOMS: atom_id res chain seq x y z
N ASP A 1 20.65 17.93 24.50
CA ASP A 1 21.30 17.24 25.64
C ASP A 1 21.27 15.69 25.55
N HIS A 2 20.86 15.15 24.41
CA HIS A 2 20.81 13.67 24.19
C HIS A 2 22.16 13.07 23.73
N GLU A 3 23.15 13.89 23.44
CA GLU A 3 24.51 13.41 23.05
C GLU A 3 25.23 12.60 24.16
N LYS A 4 24.76 12.67 25.39
CA LYS A 4 25.36 11.95 26.52
C LYS A 4 24.88 10.49 26.66
N GLU A 5 23.88 10.07 25.89
CA GLU A 5 23.23 8.75 26.04
C GLU A 5 23.70 7.71 25.01
N GLY A 6 24.68 8.04 24.15
CA GLY A 6 25.33 7.08 23.25
C GLY A 6 24.54 6.73 21.98
N TYR A 7 23.52 7.53 21.60
CA TYR A 7 22.80 7.41 20.34
C TYR A 7 22.64 8.77 19.63
N GLY A 8 22.58 8.76 18.31
CA GLY A 8 22.30 9.93 17.49
C GLY A 8 20.84 9.97 17.04
N ILE A 9 20.31 11.17 16.78
CA ILE A 9 18.96 11.39 16.27
C ILE A 9 19.02 11.90 14.85
N ILE A 10 18.27 11.28 13.93
CA ILE A 10 18.10 11.75 12.56
C ILE A 10 16.65 12.24 12.39
N VAL A 11 16.50 13.56 12.17
CA VAL A 11 15.21 14.14 11.86
C VAL A 11 14.95 14.02 10.36
N ARG A 12 13.87 13.35 9.97
CA ARG A 12 13.49 13.16 8.57
C ARG A 12 12.74 14.37 8.01
N THR A 13 12.68 14.49 6.68
CA THR A 13 11.99 15.57 5.95
C THR A 13 10.51 15.73 6.30
N ASN A 14 9.85 14.67 6.74
CA ASN A 14 8.45 14.71 7.19
C ASN A 14 8.23 15.60 8.42
N ALA A 15 9.28 15.89 9.18
CA ALA A 15 9.22 16.81 10.32
C ALA A 15 9.33 18.30 9.94
N LYS A 16 9.49 18.63 8.63
CA LYS A 16 9.79 20.01 8.16
C LYS A 16 8.74 21.05 8.55
N ASN A 17 7.48 20.65 8.70
CA ASN A 17 6.37 21.55 9.02
C ASN A 17 5.65 21.16 10.31
N VAL A 18 6.32 20.40 11.19
CA VAL A 18 5.78 19.93 12.47
C VAL A 18 6.33 20.83 13.57
N GLU A 19 5.51 21.10 14.60
CA GLU A 19 5.92 21.89 15.77
C GLU A 19 7.09 21.22 16.50
N ASP A 20 8.06 22.02 16.95
CA ASP A 20 9.25 21.55 17.68
C ASP A 20 8.92 20.67 18.89
N LYS A 21 7.80 20.96 19.54
CA LYS A 21 7.29 20.20 20.68
C LYS A 21 6.92 18.76 20.30
N ALA A 22 6.26 18.58 19.15
CA ALA A 22 5.85 17.25 18.67
C ALA A 22 7.08 16.43 18.25
N VAL A 23 8.06 17.05 17.57
CA VAL A 23 9.34 16.42 17.21
C VAL A 23 10.11 15.97 18.46
N SER A 24 10.17 16.82 19.46
CA SER A 24 10.84 16.52 20.74
C SER A 24 10.15 15.39 21.50
N GLN A 25 8.82 15.34 21.46
CA GLN A 25 8.03 14.29 22.12
C GLN A 25 8.20 12.93 21.41
N ASP A 26 8.27 12.91 20.09
CA ASP A 26 8.54 11.70 19.30
C ASP A 26 9.96 11.18 19.59
N ALA A 27 10.96 12.06 19.57
CA ALA A 27 12.33 11.73 19.92
C ALA A 27 12.45 11.13 21.33
N TYR A 28 11.76 11.70 22.31
CA TYR A 28 11.73 11.17 23.68
C TYR A 28 11.05 9.80 23.75
N SER A 29 9.94 9.61 23.06
CA SER A 29 9.26 8.31 22.98
C SER A 29 10.15 7.22 22.39
N VAL A 30 10.86 7.51 21.30
CA VAL A 30 11.80 6.58 20.67
C VAL A 30 12.97 6.25 21.62
N ALA A 31 13.54 7.24 22.30
CA ALA A 31 14.60 7.06 23.28
C ALA A 31 14.15 6.18 24.46
N GLN A 32 12.94 6.37 24.96
CA GLN A 32 12.38 5.52 26.02
C GLN A 32 12.22 4.06 25.57
N LYS A 33 11.69 3.83 24.35
CA LYS A 33 11.56 2.49 23.75
C LYS A 33 12.94 1.82 23.64
N TYR A 34 13.95 2.53 23.16
CA TYR A 34 15.33 2.03 23.07
C TYR A 34 15.85 1.61 24.44
N ASN A 35 15.73 2.46 25.45
CA ASN A 35 16.19 2.18 26.80
C ASN A 35 15.48 0.96 27.43
N GLN A 36 14.19 0.76 27.15
CA GLN A 36 13.45 -0.42 27.60
C GLN A 36 13.99 -1.70 26.94
N ILE A 37 14.28 -1.65 25.63
CA ILE A 37 14.84 -2.78 24.88
C ILE A 37 16.20 -3.17 25.47
N ILE A 38 17.12 -2.20 25.63
CA ILE A 38 18.46 -2.44 26.16
C ILE A 38 18.42 -3.01 27.59
N LYS A 39 17.50 -2.55 28.43
CA LYS A 39 17.31 -3.08 29.80
C LYS A 39 16.77 -4.51 29.81
N LYS A 40 15.88 -4.87 28.89
CA LYS A 40 15.25 -6.19 28.81
C LYS A 40 16.11 -7.23 28.10
N ALA A 41 16.89 -6.83 27.10
CA ALA A 41 17.65 -7.73 26.23
C ALA A 41 18.56 -8.73 26.99
N PRO A 42 19.36 -8.32 28.02
CA PRO A 42 20.21 -9.24 28.75
C PRO A 42 19.48 -10.32 29.57
N HIS A 43 18.20 -10.12 29.84
CA HIS A 43 17.35 -11.01 30.63
C HIS A 43 16.45 -11.92 29.78
N GLN A 44 16.55 -11.83 28.47
CA GLN A 44 15.76 -12.65 27.54
C GLN A 44 16.52 -13.95 27.18
N ALA A 45 15.76 -15.00 26.86
CA ALA A 45 16.32 -16.23 26.34
C ALA A 45 17.00 -16.00 24.98
N LEU A 46 18.04 -16.76 24.67
CA LEU A 46 18.69 -16.73 23.38
C LEU A 46 17.67 -17.00 22.27
N TYR A 47 17.75 -16.21 21.19
CA TYR A 47 16.85 -16.27 20.03
C TYR A 47 15.40 -15.86 20.32
N SER A 48 15.06 -15.35 21.50
CA SER A 48 13.74 -14.77 21.75
C SER A 48 13.60 -13.38 21.12
N CYS A 49 12.36 -13.00 20.76
CA CYS A 49 12.08 -11.66 20.28
C CYS A 49 12.15 -10.66 21.44
N VAL A 50 13.08 -9.72 21.37
CA VAL A 50 13.31 -8.71 22.43
C VAL A 50 12.31 -7.57 22.35
N TYR A 51 11.85 -7.25 21.14
CA TYR A 51 10.89 -6.17 20.88
C TYR A 51 10.01 -6.52 19.68
N HIS A 52 8.71 -6.54 19.89
CA HIS A 52 7.76 -6.58 18.81
C HIS A 52 7.58 -5.15 18.28
N GLY A 53 7.83 -4.98 16.99
CA GLY A 53 7.60 -3.72 16.29
C GLY A 53 6.13 -3.30 16.36
N MET A 54 5.87 -2.10 15.91
CA MET A 54 4.51 -1.63 15.74
C MET A 54 3.77 -2.52 14.73
N SER A 55 2.53 -2.88 15.02
CA SER A 55 1.70 -3.68 14.11
C SER A 55 1.46 -2.96 12.78
N ASP A 56 1.24 -3.73 11.71
CA ASP A 56 1.13 -3.20 10.35
C ASP A 56 0.01 -2.16 10.21
N TYR A 57 -1.12 -2.34 10.91
CA TYR A 57 -2.22 -1.37 10.91
C TYR A 57 -1.83 -0.04 11.58
N LEU A 58 -1.03 -0.07 12.66
CA LEU A 58 -0.52 1.16 13.28
C LEU A 58 0.52 1.86 12.41
N LEU A 59 1.35 1.10 11.68
CA LEU A 59 2.28 1.67 10.69
C LEU A 59 1.52 2.32 9.53
N LEU A 60 0.44 1.69 9.05
CA LEU A 60 -0.44 2.27 8.02
C LEU A 60 -1.07 3.57 8.52
N MET A 61 -1.56 3.60 9.75
CA MET A 61 -2.15 4.80 10.35
C MET A 61 -1.18 6.00 10.38
N LYS A 62 0.13 5.77 10.52
CA LYS A 62 1.16 6.84 10.46
C LYS A 62 1.28 7.48 9.07
N THR A 63 0.78 6.84 8.02
CA THR A 63 0.79 7.37 6.66
C THR A 63 -0.46 8.16 6.31
N ILE A 64 -1.48 8.12 7.17
CA ILE A 64 -2.79 8.73 6.94
C ILE A 64 -2.84 10.09 7.64
N ASP A 65 -3.29 11.11 6.92
CA ASP A 65 -3.60 12.41 7.53
C ASP A 65 -4.94 12.31 8.29
N PHE A 66 -4.87 12.36 9.61
CA PHE A 66 -6.04 12.29 10.49
C PHE A 66 -7.05 13.42 10.26
N ALA A 67 -6.64 14.55 9.69
CA ALA A 67 -7.57 15.63 9.35
C ALA A 67 -8.56 15.20 8.27
N THR A 68 -8.15 14.29 7.37
CA THR A 68 -8.98 13.78 6.27
C THR A 68 -9.81 12.55 6.67
N VAL A 69 -9.54 11.95 7.82
CA VAL A 69 -10.26 10.76 8.30
C VAL A 69 -11.56 11.20 8.97
N GLU A 70 -12.67 10.63 8.53
CA GLU A 70 -13.98 10.85 9.14
C GLU A 70 -14.17 9.95 10.38
N TRP A 71 -13.85 8.65 10.23
CA TRP A 71 -13.91 7.68 11.32
C TRP A 71 -13.03 6.46 11.05
N ILE A 72 -12.64 5.76 12.12
CA ILE A 72 -11.93 4.49 12.14
C ILE A 72 -12.77 3.52 12.95
N LYS A 73 -13.18 2.41 12.36
CA LYS A 73 -13.96 1.37 13.04
C LYS A 73 -13.17 0.08 13.16
N THR A 74 -13.28 -0.57 14.31
CA THR A 74 -12.73 -1.90 14.56
C THR A 74 -13.71 -2.72 15.42
N ASP A 75 -13.77 -4.02 15.16
CA ASP A 75 -14.51 -5.02 15.93
C ASP A 75 -13.59 -5.84 16.86
N CYS A 76 -12.32 -5.46 16.98
CA CYS A 76 -11.32 -6.09 17.83
C CYS A 76 -10.91 -5.14 18.97
N ASP A 77 -11.08 -5.59 20.21
CA ASP A 77 -10.80 -4.81 21.41
C ASP A 77 -9.33 -4.43 21.53
N ASP A 78 -8.41 -5.37 21.29
CA ASP A 78 -6.98 -5.12 21.35
C ASP A 78 -6.53 -4.05 20.33
N ILE A 79 -7.16 -4.05 19.14
CA ILE A 79 -6.88 -3.04 18.11
C ILE A 79 -7.45 -1.68 18.55
N TYR A 80 -8.66 -1.65 19.10
CA TYR A 80 -9.30 -0.44 19.61
C TYR A 80 -8.44 0.23 20.69
N ASP A 81 -8.02 -0.53 21.71
CA ASP A 81 -7.19 -0.05 22.80
C ASP A 81 -5.79 0.42 22.31
N SER A 82 -5.21 -0.29 21.36
CA SER A 82 -3.94 0.08 20.74
C SER A 82 -4.05 1.39 19.95
N LEU A 83 -5.15 1.59 19.21
CA LEU A 83 -5.42 2.83 18.47
C LEU A 83 -5.60 4.00 19.42
N LEU A 84 -6.37 3.84 20.51
CA LEU A 84 -6.54 4.88 21.51
C LEU A 84 -5.21 5.23 22.20
N THR A 85 -4.40 4.24 22.52
CA THR A 85 -3.10 4.44 23.17
C THR A 85 -2.12 5.21 22.29
N GLU A 86 -2.03 4.87 20.99
CA GLU A 86 -1.06 5.47 20.07
C GLU A 86 -1.55 6.80 19.48
N TYR A 87 -2.86 6.96 19.27
CA TYR A 87 -3.45 8.11 18.56
C TYR A 87 -4.40 8.95 19.39
N GLY A 88 -4.85 8.49 20.55
CA GLY A 88 -5.77 9.22 21.44
C GLY A 88 -5.23 10.53 21.99
N ILE A 89 -3.92 10.78 21.82
CA ILE A 89 -3.26 12.05 22.22
C ILE A 89 -3.42 13.15 21.16
N TYR A 90 -3.84 12.82 19.93
CA TYR A 90 -4.07 13.82 18.88
C TYR A 90 -5.45 14.44 19.03
N ASP A 91 -5.55 15.75 18.80
CA ASP A 91 -6.81 16.49 18.83
C ASP A 91 -7.87 15.81 17.94
N HIS A 92 -9.07 15.58 18.51
CA HIS A 92 -10.20 14.90 17.86
C HIS A 92 -9.98 13.45 17.41
N ALA A 93 -8.84 12.82 17.66
CA ALA A 93 -8.61 11.43 17.29
C ALA A 93 -9.47 10.43 18.09
N PRO A 94 -9.68 10.59 19.42
CA PRO A 94 -10.53 9.68 20.19
C PRO A 94 -11.97 9.62 19.68
N GLU A 95 -12.53 10.75 19.23
CA GLU A 95 -13.90 10.83 18.71
C GLU A 95 -14.08 10.12 17.37
N LYS A 96 -13.00 9.98 16.60
CA LYS A 96 -12.99 9.32 15.30
C LYS A 96 -12.76 7.80 15.41
N ILE A 97 -12.22 7.31 16.52
CA ILE A 97 -11.96 5.89 16.75
C ILE A 97 -13.20 5.27 17.39
N MET A 98 -13.86 4.38 16.67
CA MET A 98 -15.12 3.78 17.06
C MET A 98 -15.01 2.29 17.20
N ARG A 99 -15.57 1.73 18.27
CA ARG A 99 -15.79 0.31 18.41
C ARG A 99 -17.04 -0.09 17.63
N TYR A 100 -16.97 -1.21 16.95
CA TYR A 100 -18.10 -1.82 16.25
C TYR A 100 -18.60 -3.03 17.05
N ASP A 101 -19.81 -2.94 17.61
CA ASP A 101 -20.35 -3.92 18.55
C ASP A 101 -21.56 -4.68 18.01
N ASP A 102 -21.85 -4.66 16.70
CA ASP A 102 -22.95 -5.40 16.14
C ASP A 102 -22.63 -6.91 16.13
N SER A 103 -23.35 -7.66 16.97
CA SER A 103 -23.21 -9.12 17.08
C SER A 103 -23.85 -9.90 15.93
N ALA A 104 -24.74 -9.28 15.15
CA ALA A 104 -25.46 -9.93 14.05
C ALA A 104 -24.64 -9.93 12.76
N ILE A 105 -23.90 -8.86 12.49
CA ILE A 105 -23.16 -8.70 11.24
C ILE A 105 -21.72 -8.26 11.57
N SER A 106 -20.71 -9.08 11.21
CA SER A 106 -19.31 -8.69 11.38
C SER A 106 -18.95 -7.51 10.49
N LEU A 107 -17.98 -6.70 10.93
CA LEU A 107 -17.47 -5.56 10.18
C LEU A 107 -16.98 -5.98 8.77
N SER A 108 -16.32 -7.14 8.68
CA SER A 108 -15.86 -7.69 7.40
C SER A 108 -16.99 -8.05 6.45
N THR A 109 -18.14 -8.50 6.97
CA THR A 109 -19.35 -8.79 6.19
C THR A 109 -20.03 -7.50 5.75
N LEU A 110 -20.18 -6.54 6.66
CA LEU A 110 -20.79 -5.23 6.38
C LEU A 110 -20.12 -4.51 5.21
N TYR A 111 -18.80 -4.55 5.15
CA TYR A 111 -18.02 -3.91 4.08
C TYR A 111 -17.59 -4.86 2.95
N GLY A 112 -18.07 -6.11 2.95
CA GLY A 112 -17.77 -7.08 1.89
C GLY A 112 -16.28 -7.40 1.74
N ILE A 113 -15.49 -7.31 2.82
CA ILE A 113 -14.02 -7.42 2.78
C ILE A 113 -13.55 -8.74 2.17
N ARG A 114 -14.23 -9.86 2.46
CA ARG A 114 -13.87 -11.16 1.87
C ARG A 114 -13.97 -11.14 0.35
N GLY A 115 -15.09 -10.63 -0.20
CA GLY A 115 -15.25 -10.51 -1.65
C GLY A 115 -14.21 -9.57 -2.30
N LEU A 116 -13.80 -8.51 -1.59
CA LEU A 116 -12.72 -7.64 -2.05
C LEU A 116 -11.38 -8.39 -2.07
N ILE A 117 -11.05 -9.18 -1.05
CA ILE A 117 -9.84 -10.00 -1.00
C ILE A 117 -9.84 -11.04 -2.12
N ASP A 118 -10.96 -11.75 -2.34
CA ASP A 118 -11.09 -12.72 -3.41
C ASP A 118 -10.88 -12.09 -4.78
N ASN A 119 -11.43 -10.90 -5.01
CA ASN A 119 -11.18 -10.14 -6.23
C ASN A 119 -9.72 -9.71 -6.39
N LEU A 120 -9.06 -9.34 -5.28
CA LEU A 120 -7.64 -8.96 -5.29
C LEU A 120 -6.69 -10.15 -5.48
N THR A 121 -7.13 -11.36 -5.21
CA THR A 121 -6.36 -12.59 -5.50
C THR A 121 -6.64 -13.14 -6.90
N SER A 122 -7.72 -12.69 -7.54
CA SER A 122 -8.06 -13.11 -8.89
C SER A 122 -6.99 -12.66 -9.90
N ARG A 123 -6.59 -13.56 -10.78
CA ARG A 123 -5.68 -13.25 -11.89
C ARG A 123 -6.26 -12.22 -12.86
N ARG A 124 -7.59 -12.22 -13.06
CA ARG A 124 -8.30 -11.33 -13.98
C ARG A 124 -9.01 -10.20 -13.25
N VAL A 125 -8.83 -8.99 -13.74
CA VAL A 125 -9.55 -7.79 -13.26
C VAL A 125 -10.31 -7.19 -14.44
N TRP A 126 -11.61 -7.01 -14.27
CA TRP A 126 -12.48 -6.41 -15.28
C TRP A 126 -12.40 -4.89 -15.22
N LEU A 127 -12.49 -4.27 -16.41
CA LEU A 127 -12.54 -2.83 -16.60
C LEU A 127 -13.97 -2.39 -16.87
N ASP A 128 -14.33 -1.17 -16.53
CA ASP A 128 -15.67 -0.63 -16.74
C ASP A 128 -16.03 -0.55 -18.25
N CYS A 129 -15.02 -0.35 -19.12
CA CYS A 129 -15.20 -0.40 -20.57
C CYS A 129 -15.47 -1.82 -21.11
N GLY A 130 -15.51 -2.85 -20.25
CA GLY A 130 -15.72 -4.24 -20.64
C GLY A 130 -14.44 -4.99 -21.04
N GLY A 131 -13.29 -4.33 -21.09
CA GLY A 131 -11.98 -4.97 -21.22
C GLY A 131 -11.56 -5.64 -19.91
N ASN A 132 -10.41 -6.25 -19.89
CA ASN A 132 -9.83 -6.80 -18.66
C ASN A 132 -8.31 -6.75 -18.68
N ILE A 133 -7.72 -6.79 -17.50
CA ILE A 133 -6.29 -7.01 -17.31
C ILE A 133 -6.06 -8.38 -16.68
N ILE A 134 -4.99 -9.05 -17.09
CA ILE A 134 -4.53 -10.32 -16.53
C ILE A 134 -3.22 -10.06 -15.81
N ILE A 135 -3.16 -10.37 -14.53
CA ILE A 135 -1.97 -10.12 -13.69
C ILE A 135 -1.37 -11.48 -13.30
N GLU A 136 -0.14 -11.73 -13.73
CA GLU A 136 0.63 -12.93 -13.41
C GLU A 136 1.87 -12.56 -12.61
N GLN A 137 1.86 -12.93 -11.32
CA GLN A 137 3.04 -12.79 -10.47
C GLN A 137 3.89 -14.06 -10.58
N LEU A 138 5.02 -13.93 -11.27
CA LEU A 138 6.05 -14.95 -11.37
C LEU A 138 7.11 -14.77 -10.27
N GLU A 139 8.07 -15.65 -10.16
CA GLU A 139 9.14 -15.56 -9.15
C GLU A 139 10.00 -14.30 -9.31
N THR A 140 10.31 -13.92 -10.55
CA THR A 140 11.28 -12.86 -10.87
C THR A 140 10.63 -11.57 -11.31
N LEU A 141 9.42 -11.62 -11.89
CA LEU A 141 8.72 -10.45 -12.42
C LEU A 141 7.20 -10.62 -12.34
N THR A 142 6.47 -9.51 -12.48
CA THR A 142 5.03 -9.54 -12.71
C THR A 142 4.76 -9.18 -14.17
N PHE A 143 3.99 -10.02 -14.85
CA PHE A 143 3.51 -9.75 -16.20
C PHE A 143 2.05 -9.33 -16.17
N ILE A 144 1.68 -8.27 -16.91
CA ILE A 144 0.32 -7.75 -17.00
C ILE A 144 -0.07 -7.63 -18.46
N ASP A 145 -1.15 -8.31 -18.84
CA ASP A 145 -1.69 -8.30 -20.20
C ASP A 145 -3.03 -7.55 -20.22
N VAL A 146 -3.23 -6.66 -21.21
CA VAL A 146 -4.43 -5.84 -21.38
C VAL A 146 -5.24 -6.33 -22.55
N ASN A 147 -6.48 -6.75 -22.28
CA ASN A 147 -7.40 -7.28 -23.27
C ASN A 147 -8.61 -6.38 -23.49
N SER A 148 -8.98 -6.18 -24.76
CA SER A 148 -10.21 -5.48 -25.12
C SER A 148 -11.45 -6.38 -24.99
N ALA A 149 -12.62 -5.78 -24.79
CA ALA A 149 -13.89 -6.51 -24.90
C ALA A 149 -14.16 -6.97 -26.36
N LYS A 150 -14.82 -8.11 -26.50
CA LYS A 150 -15.14 -8.70 -27.82
C LYS A 150 -15.99 -7.82 -28.74
N ASN A 151 -16.72 -6.82 -28.21
CA ASN A 151 -17.66 -5.98 -28.92
C ASN A 151 -17.20 -4.52 -29.10
N ILE A 152 -15.94 -4.20 -28.79
CA ILE A 152 -15.45 -2.83 -29.01
C ILE A 152 -15.23 -2.65 -30.50
N SER A 153 -15.96 -1.71 -31.12
CA SER A 153 -15.64 -1.24 -32.46
C SER A 153 -14.16 -0.89 -32.53
N SER A 154 -13.42 -1.47 -33.48
CA SER A 154 -11.95 -1.40 -33.64
C SER A 154 -11.43 0.01 -33.99
N GLY A 155 -12.05 1.05 -33.46
CA GLY A 155 -11.60 2.43 -33.63
C GLY A 155 -10.43 2.76 -32.72
N SER A 156 -9.44 3.51 -33.22
CA SER A 156 -8.24 3.93 -32.48
C SER A 156 -8.56 4.61 -31.15
N ASN A 157 -9.65 5.37 -31.06
CA ASN A 157 -10.10 6.02 -29.82
C ASN A 157 -10.59 5.04 -28.77
N SER A 158 -11.18 3.92 -29.17
CA SER A 158 -11.63 2.87 -28.25
C SER A 158 -10.45 2.14 -27.61
N ILE A 159 -9.41 1.85 -28.38
CA ILE A 159 -8.18 1.21 -27.88
C ILE A 159 -7.47 2.12 -26.86
N LEU A 160 -7.29 3.40 -27.20
CA LEU A 160 -6.69 4.36 -26.27
C LEU A 160 -7.50 4.46 -24.97
N LYS A 161 -8.82 4.53 -25.06
CA LYS A 161 -9.70 4.57 -23.87
C LYS A 161 -9.50 3.34 -22.98
N THR A 162 -9.48 2.15 -23.57
CA THR A 162 -9.26 0.89 -22.82
C THR A 162 -7.89 0.88 -22.18
N ASN A 163 -6.82 1.26 -22.90
CA ASN A 163 -5.47 1.31 -22.36
C ASN A 163 -5.33 2.35 -21.23
N MET A 164 -5.99 3.50 -21.33
CA MET A 164 -5.99 4.53 -20.30
C MET A 164 -6.67 4.05 -19.01
N GLU A 165 -7.79 3.36 -19.14
CA GLU A 165 -8.50 2.76 -18.01
C GLU A 165 -7.66 1.63 -17.39
N ALA A 166 -7.06 0.76 -18.23
CA ALA A 166 -6.15 -0.27 -17.79
C ALA A 166 -4.95 0.32 -17.03
N ALA A 167 -4.32 1.38 -17.52
CA ALA A 167 -3.19 2.04 -16.86
C ALA A 167 -3.56 2.55 -15.45
N LYS A 168 -4.74 3.13 -15.30
CA LYS A 168 -5.27 3.58 -14.01
C LYS A 168 -5.50 2.40 -13.06
N GLU A 169 -6.16 1.35 -13.55
CA GLU A 169 -6.44 0.16 -12.75
C GLU A 169 -5.17 -0.63 -12.42
N ILE A 170 -4.20 -0.74 -13.33
CA ILE A 170 -2.89 -1.34 -13.07
C ILE A 170 -2.21 -0.64 -11.89
N ALA A 171 -2.11 0.69 -11.93
CA ALA A 171 -1.50 1.46 -10.84
C ALA A 171 -2.23 1.21 -9.50
N ARG A 172 -3.56 1.09 -9.52
CA ARG A 172 -4.36 0.73 -8.34
C ARG A 172 -4.06 -0.69 -7.85
N GLN A 173 -4.01 -1.68 -8.76
CA GLN A 173 -3.73 -3.08 -8.43
C GLN A 173 -2.30 -3.28 -7.90
N LEU A 174 -1.31 -2.56 -8.41
CA LEU A 174 0.06 -2.58 -7.87
C LEU A 174 0.08 -2.20 -6.38
N ARG A 175 -0.67 -1.18 -5.99
CA ARG A 175 -0.81 -0.76 -4.58
C ARG A 175 -1.58 -1.77 -3.74
N LEU A 176 -2.78 -2.17 -4.18
CA LEU A 176 -3.66 -3.04 -3.41
C LEU A 176 -3.08 -4.44 -3.18
N ARG A 177 -2.41 -5.00 -4.20
CA ARG A 177 -1.75 -6.31 -4.10
C ARG A 177 -0.33 -6.22 -3.57
N ASN A 178 0.17 -5.01 -3.34
CA ASN A 178 1.57 -4.71 -2.99
C ASN A 178 2.57 -5.44 -3.89
N ILE A 179 2.31 -5.40 -5.21
CA ILE A 179 3.19 -5.97 -6.24
C ILE A 179 4.48 -5.14 -6.28
N SER A 180 5.63 -5.80 -6.28
CA SER A 180 6.95 -5.14 -6.27
C SER A 180 7.95 -5.88 -7.15
N GLY A 181 9.08 -5.24 -7.44
CA GLY A 181 10.11 -5.75 -8.35
C GLY A 181 9.88 -5.28 -9.78
N MET A 182 10.28 -6.09 -10.75
CA MET A 182 10.10 -5.83 -12.18
C MET A 182 8.66 -6.11 -12.60
N ILE A 183 8.08 -5.21 -13.37
CA ILE A 183 6.70 -5.29 -13.87
C ILE A 183 6.74 -4.99 -15.36
N ILE A 184 6.20 -5.90 -16.15
CA ILE A 184 6.08 -5.79 -17.60
C ILE A 184 4.60 -5.70 -17.94
N ILE A 185 4.23 -4.69 -18.74
CA ILE A 185 2.85 -4.48 -19.15
C ILE A 185 2.75 -4.56 -20.66
N ASP A 186 1.86 -5.42 -21.15
CA ASP A 186 1.49 -5.51 -22.56
C ASP A 186 0.15 -4.79 -22.78
N PHE A 187 0.24 -3.55 -23.27
CA PHE A 187 -0.94 -2.78 -23.64
C PHE A 187 -1.43 -3.13 -25.04
N ILE A 188 -2.72 -2.98 -25.29
CA ILE A 188 -3.28 -3.17 -26.62
C ILE A 188 -2.54 -2.26 -27.61
N ASN A 189 -2.03 -2.84 -28.69
CA ASN A 189 -1.18 -2.14 -29.65
C ASN A 189 -1.90 -0.93 -30.29
N MET A 190 -1.22 0.21 -30.30
CA MET A 190 -1.70 1.49 -30.88
C MET A 190 -0.81 1.91 -32.04
N LYS A 191 -1.43 2.32 -33.15
CA LYS A 191 -0.72 2.77 -34.36
C LYS A 191 -0.19 4.20 -34.26
N SER A 192 -0.82 5.04 -33.43
CA SER A 192 -0.48 6.45 -33.26
C SER A 192 0.55 6.64 -32.15
N GLU A 193 1.71 7.20 -32.46
CA GLU A 193 2.73 7.57 -31.46
C GLU A 193 2.20 8.58 -30.46
N ALA A 194 1.42 9.59 -30.90
CA ALA A 194 0.79 10.55 -30.00
C ALA A 194 -0.14 9.89 -28.97
N SER A 195 -0.82 8.80 -29.34
CA SER A 195 -1.64 8.02 -28.42
C SER A 195 -0.79 7.22 -27.42
N LYS A 196 0.36 6.70 -27.84
CA LYS A 196 1.30 6.02 -26.96
C LYS A 196 1.89 6.99 -25.95
N ASP A 197 2.32 8.16 -26.40
CA ASP A 197 2.85 9.21 -25.51
C ASP A 197 1.81 9.63 -24.46
N THR A 198 0.57 9.84 -24.87
CA THR A 198 -0.55 10.16 -23.99
C THR A 198 -0.76 9.08 -22.92
N LEU A 199 -0.71 7.80 -23.32
CA LEU A 199 -0.85 6.67 -22.41
C LEU A 199 0.31 6.64 -21.38
N ILE A 200 1.54 6.79 -21.84
CA ILE A 200 2.72 6.74 -20.98
C ILE A 200 2.76 7.90 -19.98
N GLU A 201 2.40 9.10 -20.40
CA GLU A 201 2.28 10.25 -19.49
C GLU A 201 1.21 10.01 -18.42
N ALA A 202 0.08 9.46 -18.82
CA ALA A 202 -0.97 9.11 -17.86
C ALA A 202 -0.52 8.03 -16.88
N LEU A 203 0.13 6.96 -17.34
CA LEU A 203 0.68 5.91 -16.50
C LEU A 203 1.69 6.46 -15.50
N LYS A 204 2.64 7.29 -15.95
CA LYS A 204 3.62 7.98 -15.08
C LYS A 204 2.94 8.81 -14.00
N ARG A 205 1.83 9.47 -14.31
CA ARG A 205 1.04 10.23 -13.34
C ARG A 205 0.37 9.31 -12.33
N TYR A 206 -0.27 8.21 -12.76
CA TYR A 206 -0.97 7.27 -11.87
C TYR A 206 -0.03 6.54 -10.91
N ILE A 207 1.18 6.17 -11.36
CA ILE A 207 2.16 5.52 -10.48
C ILE A 207 2.84 6.51 -9.52
N LYS A 208 2.83 7.82 -9.80
CA LYS A 208 3.38 8.85 -8.91
C LYS A 208 2.56 9.01 -7.62
N ASP A 209 1.28 8.68 -7.66
CA ASP A 209 0.38 8.73 -6.50
C ASP A 209 0.61 7.56 -5.52
N ASP A 210 1.57 6.68 -5.80
CA ASP A 210 1.94 5.57 -4.94
C ASP A 210 2.90 6.02 -3.82
N ASN A 211 2.57 5.69 -2.57
CA ASN A 211 3.44 5.95 -1.42
C ASN A 211 4.77 5.16 -1.50
N THR A 212 4.80 4.09 -2.30
CA THR A 212 6.01 3.31 -2.58
C THR A 212 6.59 3.74 -3.92
N VAL A 213 7.90 3.96 -3.97
CA VAL A 213 8.59 4.39 -5.20
C VAL A 213 8.32 3.39 -6.31
N CYS A 214 7.58 3.84 -7.33
CA CYS A 214 7.31 3.13 -8.57
C CYS A 214 7.85 3.99 -9.73
N THR A 215 8.68 3.39 -10.58
CA THR A 215 9.40 4.09 -11.64
C THR A 215 9.09 3.47 -12.99
N PHE A 216 8.73 4.31 -13.95
CA PHE A 216 8.72 3.93 -15.36
C PHE A 216 10.19 3.84 -15.84
N VAL A 217 10.55 2.72 -16.47
CA VAL A 217 11.90 2.47 -16.96
C VAL A 217 11.99 2.79 -18.44
N ASP A 218 11.28 2.03 -19.28
CA ASP A 218 11.35 2.18 -20.74
C ASP A 218 10.18 1.46 -21.42
N ILE A 219 10.16 1.53 -22.75
CA ILE A 219 9.33 0.72 -23.64
C ILE A 219 10.24 -0.15 -24.48
N THR A 220 10.08 -1.46 -24.42
CA THR A 220 10.88 -2.39 -25.22
C THR A 220 10.62 -2.24 -26.71
N LYS A 221 11.51 -2.77 -27.54
CA LYS A 221 11.32 -2.84 -29.01
C LYS A 221 10.06 -3.63 -29.41
N LEU A 222 9.53 -4.47 -28.52
CA LEU A 222 8.29 -5.21 -28.74
C LEU A 222 7.05 -4.40 -28.34
N GLY A 223 7.22 -3.20 -27.77
CA GLY A 223 6.12 -2.34 -27.30
C GLY A 223 5.68 -2.61 -25.86
N LEU A 224 6.39 -3.47 -25.12
CA LEU A 224 6.10 -3.75 -23.71
C LEU A 224 6.59 -2.61 -22.83
N VAL A 225 5.76 -2.19 -21.88
CA VAL A 225 6.11 -1.15 -20.92
C VAL A 225 6.77 -1.78 -19.69
N GLU A 226 7.91 -1.21 -19.32
CA GLU A 226 8.71 -1.65 -18.17
C GLU A 226 8.55 -0.71 -16.99
N LEU A 227 8.19 -1.25 -15.82
CA LEU A 227 8.15 -0.55 -14.55
C LEU A 227 9.01 -1.28 -13.52
N THR A 228 9.47 -0.53 -12.52
CA THR A 228 10.01 -1.10 -11.28
C THR A 228 9.29 -0.50 -10.08
N ARG A 229 8.95 -1.33 -9.09
CA ARG A 229 8.38 -0.87 -7.82
C ARG A 229 9.18 -1.42 -6.65
N LYS A 230 9.60 -0.53 -5.74
CA LYS A 230 10.42 -0.91 -4.58
C LYS A 230 9.70 -1.94 -3.71
N LYS A 231 10.40 -2.99 -3.30
CA LYS A 231 9.88 -3.97 -2.34
C LYS A 231 10.05 -3.43 -0.92
N VAL A 232 8.93 -3.11 -0.26
CA VAL A 232 8.90 -2.61 1.13
C VAL A 232 8.28 -3.67 2.05
N HIS A 233 7.19 -4.30 1.62
CA HIS A 233 6.46 -5.33 2.36
C HIS A 233 6.23 -6.56 1.48
N LYS A 234 5.74 -7.65 2.08
CA LYS A 234 5.28 -8.83 1.34
C LYS A 234 4.09 -8.48 0.45
N SER A 235 3.95 -9.16 -0.68
CA SER A 235 2.74 -9.03 -1.49
C SER A 235 1.53 -9.63 -0.78
N LEU A 236 0.31 -9.18 -1.15
CA LEU A 236 -0.94 -9.74 -0.61
C LEU A 236 -0.99 -11.26 -0.78
N LYS A 237 -0.56 -11.79 -1.94
CA LYS A 237 -0.47 -13.22 -2.20
C LYS A 237 0.41 -13.93 -1.16
N GLN A 238 1.63 -13.42 -0.91
CA GLN A 238 2.57 -14.00 0.06
C GLN A 238 2.07 -13.92 1.50
N ILE A 239 1.23 -12.93 1.84
CA ILE A 239 0.62 -12.82 3.18
C ILE A 239 -0.44 -13.90 3.33
N LEU A 240 -1.34 -14.04 2.34
CA LEU A 240 -2.44 -15.00 2.39
C LEU A 240 -1.97 -16.46 2.36
N GLU A 241 -0.95 -16.77 1.52
CA GLU A 241 -0.34 -18.11 1.49
C GLU A 241 0.21 -18.50 2.86
N LYS A 242 0.90 -17.57 3.55
CA LYS A 242 1.44 -17.85 4.89
C LYS A 242 0.36 -18.09 5.95
N THR A 243 -0.77 -17.38 5.86
CA THR A 243 -1.89 -17.53 6.82
C THR A 243 -2.64 -18.86 6.65
N LEU A 244 -2.50 -19.52 5.50
CA LEU A 244 -3.10 -20.83 5.25
C LEU A 244 -2.22 -22.00 5.71
N ASP A 245 -0.91 -21.75 5.92
CA ASP A 245 0.08 -22.74 6.36
C ASP A 245 0.28 -22.77 7.90
N GLU A 246 -0.29 -21.80 8.63
CA GLU A 246 -0.36 -21.71 10.09
C GLU A 246 -1.72 -22.20 10.63
#